data_61f79ef1510984dc3ad5171ef90d2056
#
_entry.id   61f79ef1510984dc3ad5171ef90d2056
#
_cell.length_a   1.000
_cell.length_b   1.000
_cell.length_c   1.000
_cell.angle_alpha   90.00
_cell.angle_beta   90.00
_cell.angle_gamma   90.00
#
_symmetry.space_group_name_H-M   'P 1'
#
loop_
_entity.id
_entity.type
_entity.pdbx_description
1 polymer ?
#
loop_
_entity_poly.entity_id
_entity_poly.type
_entity_poly.pdbx_seq_one_letter_code
_entity_poly.pdbx_strand_id
1 'polypeptide(L)'
;MKRQHIAGIYAAPEAFGGQTLTVCGWARTIRDMKNFGFIELNDGSCFKSLQVVLERGKLENYDEIARQNVGAAFIVRGELVLTPDAKQPFELKADSVTVEGASAPDYPLQKKRHSVEFLRTIQHLRPRTNLFSATFRVRSVAAQAVHTFFQDRGFVYVQTPIITGSDCEGAGEMFRVTTLDLDNIPRTADGKVDFSKDFFGKSTNLTVSGQLNAENFALAFGDVYTFGPTFRAENSNTQRHAAEFWMIEPEMAFADLGDDLECMEAMVKFIINTVLEKCPQEMEFFNSFVDKGLLERLHNVVDNDFGRITYTDAVKLLKDSGHKFDYPVEWGIDLQTEHERYLTEQVFNKPVFVTDYPKEIKAFYMRMNDDGKTVAAADCLVPGIGEIIGGSQREERLDLLTKRMQELGLREEDYWWYLDLRRYGSCRHAGFGLGFERMVMYLTGVSNIRDVELHPRTVGNADF
;
A
#
# COMPACT_ATOMS: atom_id res chain seq x y z
N MET A 1 34.17 -1.52 9.28
CA MET A 1 34.17 -0.03 9.29
C MET A 1 32.90 0.44 10.01
N LYS A 2 33.04 1.31 11.02
CA LYS A 2 31.86 1.90 11.71
C LYS A 2 31.49 3.19 10.95
N ARG A 3 30.32 3.16 10.26
CA ARG A 3 29.77 4.32 9.55
C ARG A 3 28.71 5.01 10.38
N GLN A 4 28.61 6.35 10.25
CA GLN A 4 27.53 7.15 10.79
C GLN A 4 26.43 7.32 9.72
N HIS A 5 25.15 7.12 10.10
CA HIS A 5 24.02 7.39 9.22
C HIS A 5 23.65 8.88 9.22
N ILE A 6 23.34 9.40 8.04
CA ILE A 6 22.92 10.81 7.85
C ILE A 6 21.67 11.11 8.67
N ALA A 7 20.70 10.19 8.77
CA ALA A 7 19.55 10.34 9.63
C ALA A 7 19.92 10.63 11.10
N GLY A 8 20.89 9.92 11.65
CA GLY A 8 21.37 10.14 13.02
C GLY A 8 22.01 11.52 13.22
N ILE A 9 22.73 12.03 12.19
CA ILE A 9 23.30 13.38 12.23
C ILE A 9 22.17 14.43 12.25
N TYR A 10 21.14 14.28 11.40
CA TYR A 10 19.98 15.18 11.39
C TYR A 10 19.17 15.15 12.69
N ALA A 11 19.10 13.99 13.35
CA ALA A 11 18.37 13.86 14.62
C ALA A 11 19.05 14.56 15.80
N ALA A 12 20.40 14.64 15.80
CA ALA A 12 21.15 15.22 16.90
C ALA A 12 22.47 15.87 16.40
N PRO A 13 22.41 16.93 15.58
CA PRO A 13 23.60 17.51 14.94
C PRO A 13 24.62 18.00 15.96
N GLU A 14 24.18 18.56 17.08
CA GLU A 14 25.06 19.07 18.15
C GLU A 14 25.95 17.95 18.78
N ALA A 15 25.44 16.72 18.81
CA ALA A 15 26.17 15.59 19.33
C ALA A 15 27.35 15.17 18.44
N PHE A 16 27.36 15.60 17.18
CA PHE A 16 28.39 15.24 16.20
C PHE A 16 29.27 16.42 15.77
N GLY A 17 28.90 17.66 16.12
CA GLY A 17 29.68 18.86 15.80
C GLY A 17 31.14 18.76 16.28
N GLY A 18 32.10 19.07 15.41
CA GLY A 18 33.52 18.95 15.66
C GLY A 18 34.09 17.53 15.68
N GLN A 19 33.25 16.49 15.49
CA GLN A 19 33.69 15.11 15.44
C GLN A 19 34.10 14.69 14.03
N THR A 20 35.15 13.85 13.94
CA THR A 20 35.48 13.17 12.68
C THR A 20 34.57 11.95 12.49
N LEU A 21 33.80 11.96 11.43
CA LEU A 21 32.81 10.92 11.06
C LEU A 21 33.23 10.21 9.78
N THR A 22 32.73 8.97 9.62
CA THR A 22 32.75 8.25 8.34
C THR A 22 31.33 8.09 7.87
N VAL A 23 31.01 8.62 6.68
CA VAL A 23 29.71 8.49 6.02
C VAL A 23 29.91 7.83 4.66
N CYS A 24 29.00 6.90 4.31
CA CYS A 24 29.00 6.21 3.02
C CYS A 24 27.70 6.52 2.30
N GLY A 25 27.74 6.75 1.00
CA GLY A 25 26.52 7.05 0.25
C GLY A 25 26.75 7.27 -1.23
N TRP A 26 25.71 7.71 -1.92
CA TRP A 26 25.73 7.99 -3.35
C TRP A 26 25.59 9.48 -3.62
N ALA A 27 26.36 9.97 -4.60
CA ALA A 27 26.30 11.36 -5.01
C ALA A 27 24.97 11.67 -5.72
N ARG A 28 24.23 12.64 -5.20
CA ARG A 28 23.08 13.28 -5.87
C ARG A 28 23.54 14.38 -6.81
N THR A 29 24.56 15.13 -6.40
CA THR A 29 25.25 16.12 -7.23
C THR A 29 26.73 16.16 -6.88
N ILE A 30 27.56 16.50 -7.86
CA ILE A 30 28.99 16.82 -7.68
C ILE A 30 29.22 18.17 -8.37
N ARG A 31 29.88 19.08 -7.68
CA ARG A 31 30.21 20.43 -8.19
C ARG A 31 31.67 20.72 -7.94
N ASP A 32 32.44 20.99 -9.00
CA ASP A 32 33.83 21.45 -8.94
C ASP A 32 33.86 22.97 -9.05
N MET A 33 34.58 23.61 -8.13
CA MET A 33 34.79 25.07 -8.00
C MET A 33 36.27 25.36 -7.83
N LYS A 34 37.08 25.28 -8.87
CA LYS A 34 38.53 25.55 -8.88
C LYS A 34 39.33 25.07 -7.66
N ASN A 35 39.16 25.66 -6.47
CA ASN A 35 39.89 25.39 -5.24
C ASN A 35 39.19 24.44 -4.27
N PHE A 36 37.88 24.28 -4.41
CA PHE A 36 37.03 23.43 -3.58
C PHE A 36 35.91 22.84 -4.42
N GLY A 37 35.27 21.81 -3.90
CA GLY A 37 34.09 21.17 -4.53
C GLY A 37 33.10 20.74 -3.50
N PHE A 38 31.94 20.28 -3.96
CA PHE A 38 30.87 19.78 -3.13
C PHE A 38 30.30 18.48 -3.68
N ILE A 39 30.03 17.54 -2.78
CA ILE A 39 29.19 16.40 -3.07
C ILE A 39 27.93 16.54 -2.22
N GLU A 40 26.77 16.46 -2.84
CA GLU A 40 25.51 16.18 -2.15
C GLU A 40 25.40 14.67 -2.00
N LEU A 41 25.68 14.14 -0.80
CA LEU A 41 25.75 12.73 -0.50
C LEU A 41 24.47 12.25 0.20
N ASN A 42 23.85 11.19 -0.31
CA ASN A 42 22.71 10.54 0.33
C ASN A 42 23.04 9.08 0.63
N ASP A 43 22.88 8.68 1.89
CA ASP A 43 23.18 7.31 2.35
C ASP A 43 21.96 6.39 2.39
N GLY A 44 20.81 6.90 1.97
CA GLY A 44 19.56 6.17 2.02
C GLY A 44 18.90 6.11 3.39
N SER A 45 19.50 6.61 4.47
CA SER A 45 18.92 6.53 5.83
C SER A 45 17.81 7.57 6.09
N CYS A 46 17.79 8.68 5.35
CA CYS A 46 16.73 9.70 5.39
C CYS A 46 16.53 10.36 4.03
N PHE A 47 15.48 11.18 3.91
CA PHE A 47 15.17 11.89 2.68
C PHE A 47 16.17 12.96 2.33
N LYS A 48 16.73 13.66 3.35
CA LYS A 48 17.74 14.71 3.19
C LYS A 48 19.12 14.14 2.85
N SER A 49 19.91 14.93 2.13
CA SER A 49 21.31 14.64 1.80
C SER A 49 22.26 15.44 2.70
N LEU A 50 23.51 14.98 2.83
CA LEU A 50 24.59 15.65 3.51
C LEU A 50 25.47 16.38 2.49
N GLN A 51 25.77 17.66 2.72
CA GLN A 51 26.79 18.38 1.93
C GLN A 51 28.18 17.99 2.41
N VAL A 52 28.98 17.45 1.52
CA VAL A 52 30.41 17.18 1.72
C VAL A 52 31.19 18.29 1.04
N VAL A 53 32.14 18.90 1.77
CA VAL A 53 33.05 19.93 1.26
C VAL A 53 34.39 19.27 0.94
N LEU A 54 34.85 19.46 -0.29
CA LEU A 54 36.13 18.95 -0.80
C LEU A 54 37.09 20.10 -0.96
N GLU A 55 38.27 20.02 -0.36
CA GLU A 55 39.37 21.00 -0.54
C GLU A 55 40.47 20.40 -1.43
N ARG A 56 40.71 21.04 -2.59
CA ARG A 56 41.70 20.55 -3.58
C ARG A 56 43.12 20.41 -2.96
N GLY A 57 43.48 21.29 -2.05
CA GLY A 57 44.81 21.26 -1.39
C GLY A 57 44.99 20.18 -0.32
N LYS A 58 43.87 19.54 0.11
CA LYS A 58 43.89 18.48 1.13
C LYS A 58 43.74 17.08 0.55
N LEU A 59 43.00 16.94 -0.54
CA LEU A 59 42.64 15.64 -1.13
C LEU A 59 43.55 15.34 -2.31
N GLU A 60 44.42 14.35 -2.17
CA GLU A 60 45.35 13.93 -3.25
C GLU A 60 44.61 13.47 -4.50
N ASN A 61 43.43 12.85 -4.33
CA ASN A 61 42.58 12.34 -5.41
C ASN A 61 41.42 13.27 -5.78
N TYR A 62 41.51 14.58 -5.49
CA TYR A 62 40.46 15.55 -5.78
C TYR A 62 39.97 15.50 -7.22
N ASP A 63 40.86 15.43 -8.19
CA ASP A 63 40.52 15.41 -9.62
C ASP A 63 39.82 14.11 -10.04
N GLU A 64 40.09 13.00 -9.40
CA GLU A 64 39.38 11.75 -9.59
C GLU A 64 37.93 11.88 -9.07
N ILE A 65 37.75 12.43 -7.86
CA ILE A 65 36.45 12.65 -7.24
C ILE A 65 35.60 13.61 -8.08
N ALA A 66 36.18 14.74 -8.50
CA ALA A 66 35.49 15.78 -9.26
C ALA A 66 34.98 15.30 -10.66
N ARG A 67 35.63 14.28 -11.22
CA ARG A 67 35.24 13.67 -12.52
C ARG A 67 34.16 12.59 -12.38
N GLN A 68 33.77 12.22 -11.18
CA GLN A 68 32.74 11.20 -11.02
C GLN A 68 31.38 11.73 -11.45
N ASN A 69 30.54 10.81 -11.93
CA ASN A 69 29.15 11.10 -12.31
C ASN A 69 28.21 11.00 -11.11
N VAL A 70 27.04 11.61 -11.25
CA VAL A 70 25.90 11.39 -10.35
C VAL A 70 25.63 9.89 -10.22
N GLY A 71 25.31 9.45 -9.00
CA GLY A 71 25.12 8.04 -8.69
C GLY A 71 26.38 7.28 -8.29
N ALA A 72 27.57 7.87 -8.39
CA ALA A 72 28.81 7.26 -7.87
C ALA A 72 28.71 7.08 -6.34
N ALA A 73 29.26 5.97 -5.85
CA ALA A 73 29.31 5.62 -4.44
C ALA A 73 30.62 6.11 -3.81
N PHE A 74 30.51 6.70 -2.62
CA PHE A 74 31.65 7.26 -1.89
C PHE A 74 31.68 6.80 -0.44
N ILE A 75 32.90 6.62 0.07
CA ILE A 75 33.19 6.59 1.49
C ILE A 75 33.92 7.90 1.83
N VAL A 76 33.31 8.70 2.70
CA VAL A 76 33.85 10.00 3.11
C VAL A 76 34.18 9.98 4.59
N ARG A 77 35.37 10.34 4.94
CA ARG A 77 35.78 10.62 6.33
C ARG A 77 36.15 12.09 6.46
N GLY A 78 35.62 12.76 7.49
CA GLY A 78 35.85 14.19 7.68
C GLY A 78 35.22 14.72 8.96
N GLU A 79 35.48 15.98 9.25
CA GLU A 79 34.93 16.70 10.40
C GLU A 79 33.53 17.24 10.09
N LEU A 80 32.55 16.99 10.96
CA LEU A 80 31.27 17.62 10.89
C LEU A 80 31.31 19.03 11.46
N VAL A 81 31.05 20.03 10.62
CA VAL A 81 31.03 21.44 10.99
C VAL A 81 29.59 21.94 11.04
N LEU A 82 29.18 22.47 12.17
CA LEU A 82 27.86 23.09 12.31
C LEU A 82 27.84 24.44 11.58
N THR A 83 26.76 24.68 10.82
CA THR A 83 26.58 25.90 9.99
C THR A 83 25.18 26.47 10.23
N PRO A 84 24.84 26.93 11.46
CA PRO A 84 23.47 27.32 11.84
C PRO A 84 22.91 28.46 11.00
N ASP A 85 23.76 29.36 10.48
CA ASP A 85 23.36 30.50 9.68
C ASP A 85 23.32 30.21 8.16
N ALA A 86 23.66 28.99 7.74
CA ALA A 86 23.64 28.57 6.34
C ALA A 86 22.32 27.89 5.99
N LYS A 87 22.11 27.67 4.68
CA LYS A 87 20.91 26.93 4.19
C LYS A 87 20.80 25.52 4.75
N GLN A 88 21.92 24.81 4.92
CA GLN A 88 22.03 23.53 5.60
C GLN A 88 22.61 23.72 7.01
N PRO A 89 22.14 22.95 8.02
CA PRO A 89 22.53 23.14 9.40
C PRO A 89 23.97 22.68 9.71
N PHE A 90 24.57 21.91 8.83
CA PHE A 90 25.92 21.37 8.98
C PHE A 90 26.48 20.90 7.63
N GLU A 91 27.82 20.73 7.59
CA GLU A 91 28.57 20.22 6.45
C GLU A 91 29.65 19.22 6.94
N LEU A 92 30.01 18.25 6.11
CA LEU A 92 31.12 17.36 6.36
C LEU A 92 32.36 17.85 5.57
N LYS A 93 33.37 18.38 6.25
CA LYS A 93 34.64 18.74 5.64
C LYS A 93 35.50 17.50 5.49
N ALA A 94 35.69 17.05 4.25
CA ALA A 94 36.39 15.82 3.96
C ALA A 94 37.90 15.88 4.26
N ASP A 95 38.38 14.91 5.04
CA ASP A 95 39.81 14.63 5.23
C ASP A 95 40.29 13.55 4.25
N SER A 96 39.41 12.60 3.92
CA SER A 96 39.63 11.58 2.89
C SER A 96 38.35 11.17 2.21
N VAL A 97 38.45 10.87 0.92
CA VAL A 97 37.30 10.39 0.10
C VAL A 97 37.80 9.22 -0.75
N THR A 98 37.08 8.10 -0.65
CA THR A 98 37.31 6.94 -1.51
C THR A 98 36.13 6.83 -2.50
N VAL A 99 36.46 6.67 -3.77
CA VAL A 99 35.48 6.27 -4.80
C VAL A 99 35.26 4.77 -4.67
N GLU A 100 34.19 4.36 -4.00
CA GLU A 100 33.87 2.94 -3.80
C GLU A 100 33.30 2.31 -5.08
N GLY A 101 32.52 3.07 -5.82
CA GLY A 101 31.96 2.65 -7.09
C GLY A 101 31.72 3.81 -8.03
N ALA A 102 32.39 3.80 -9.19
CA ALA A 102 32.18 4.80 -10.23
C ALA A 102 30.80 4.64 -10.87
N SER A 103 30.20 5.74 -11.34
CA SER A 103 28.99 5.73 -12.13
C SER A 103 29.31 5.96 -13.60
N ALA A 104 28.79 5.10 -14.48
CA ALA A 104 29.04 5.19 -15.91
C ALA A 104 28.49 6.50 -16.50
N PRO A 105 29.08 7.02 -17.60
CA PRO A 105 28.66 8.28 -18.21
C PRO A 105 27.22 8.27 -18.75
N ASP A 106 26.68 7.11 -19.08
CA ASP A 106 25.33 6.90 -19.58
C ASP A 106 24.28 6.67 -18.47
N TYR A 107 24.65 6.92 -17.20
CA TYR A 107 23.70 6.84 -16.09
C TYR A 107 22.42 7.63 -16.36
N PRO A 108 21.22 6.99 -16.39
CA PRO A 108 20.04 7.61 -16.96
C PRO A 108 19.41 8.70 -16.07
N LEU A 109 19.66 8.66 -14.74
CA LEU A 109 19.11 9.64 -13.80
C LEU A 109 20.02 10.87 -13.67
N GLN A 110 20.14 11.62 -14.75
CA GLN A 110 20.88 12.88 -14.79
C GLN A 110 20.15 13.99 -14.02
N LYS A 111 20.84 15.10 -13.70
CA LYS A 111 20.30 16.28 -13.00
C LYS A 111 19.27 17.02 -13.86
N LYS A 112 18.11 16.41 -14.10
CA LYS A 112 16.95 16.98 -14.79
C LYS A 112 15.66 16.36 -14.25
N ARG A 113 14.52 16.97 -14.53
CA ARG A 113 13.23 16.34 -14.23
C ARG A 113 13.00 15.17 -15.16
N HIS A 114 12.64 14.01 -14.60
CA HIS A 114 12.26 12.82 -15.34
C HIS A 114 10.75 12.62 -15.21
N SER A 115 10.09 12.21 -16.30
CA SER A 115 8.68 11.85 -16.25
C SER A 115 8.50 10.48 -15.56
N VAL A 116 7.32 10.27 -15.00
CA VAL A 116 7.00 9.00 -14.33
C VAL A 116 6.99 7.85 -15.34
N GLU A 117 6.53 8.10 -16.58
CA GLU A 117 6.54 7.13 -17.67
C GLU A 117 7.96 6.65 -17.98
N PHE A 118 8.92 7.58 -18.10
CA PHE A 118 10.32 7.22 -18.26
C PHE A 118 10.84 6.41 -17.08
N LEU A 119 10.52 6.80 -15.86
CA LEU A 119 10.97 6.09 -14.66
C LEU A 119 10.38 4.67 -14.55
N ARG A 120 9.24 4.40 -15.17
CA ARG A 120 8.70 3.04 -15.31
C ARG A 120 9.53 2.15 -16.24
N THR A 121 10.28 2.71 -17.19
CA THR A 121 11.18 1.93 -18.05
C THR A 121 12.50 1.55 -17.37
N ILE A 122 12.82 2.17 -16.24
CA ILE A 122 14.03 1.93 -15.44
C ILE A 122 13.67 1.69 -13.96
N GLN A 123 12.70 0.83 -13.71
CA GLN A 123 12.12 0.60 -12.37
C GLN A 123 13.18 0.31 -11.30
N HIS A 124 14.21 -0.47 -11.62
CA HIS A 124 15.31 -0.81 -10.73
C HIS A 124 16.16 0.40 -10.27
N LEU A 125 16.13 1.51 -10.98
CA LEU A 125 16.84 2.74 -10.62
C LEU A 125 15.95 3.83 -10.02
N ARG A 126 14.63 3.76 -10.24
CA ARG A 126 13.70 4.82 -9.81
C ARG A 126 13.69 5.10 -8.30
N PRO A 127 14.04 4.16 -7.37
CA PRO A 127 14.17 4.49 -5.94
C PRO A 127 15.23 5.56 -5.64
N ARG A 128 16.16 5.79 -6.57
CA ARG A 128 17.18 6.85 -6.44
C ARG A 128 16.65 8.26 -6.72
N THR A 129 15.40 8.40 -7.17
CA THR A 129 14.74 9.70 -7.36
C THR A 129 14.03 10.15 -6.08
N ASN A 130 13.80 11.47 -5.94
CA ASN A 130 13.13 12.00 -4.75
C ASN A 130 11.70 11.44 -4.61
N LEU A 131 10.94 11.38 -5.71
CA LEU A 131 9.57 10.88 -5.70
C LEU A 131 9.51 9.46 -5.13
N PHE A 132 10.28 8.54 -5.69
CA PHE A 132 10.22 7.13 -5.29
C PHE A 132 10.92 6.86 -3.96
N SER A 133 11.99 7.62 -3.64
CA SER A 133 12.61 7.57 -2.30
C SER A 133 11.59 7.97 -1.23
N ALA A 134 10.84 9.05 -1.42
CA ALA A 134 9.80 9.47 -0.49
C ALA A 134 8.66 8.43 -0.43
N THR A 135 8.16 7.94 -1.58
CA THR A 135 7.08 6.96 -1.66
C THR A 135 7.40 5.69 -0.88
N PHE A 136 8.60 5.11 -1.09
CA PHE A 136 8.95 3.86 -0.42
C PHE A 136 9.29 4.03 1.06
N ARG A 137 9.70 5.23 1.49
CA ARG A 137 9.84 5.54 2.92
C ARG A 137 8.48 5.62 3.60
N VAL A 138 7.53 6.34 3.01
CA VAL A 138 6.16 6.39 3.51
C VAL A 138 5.53 5.00 3.52
N ARG A 139 5.71 4.20 2.45
CA ARG A 139 5.25 2.81 2.40
C ARG A 139 5.81 1.98 3.55
N SER A 140 7.10 2.10 3.86
CA SER A 140 7.74 1.37 4.95
C SER A 140 7.17 1.75 6.33
N VAL A 141 6.99 3.05 6.58
CA VAL A 141 6.42 3.56 7.85
C VAL A 141 4.95 3.16 7.97
N ALA A 142 4.17 3.26 6.90
CA ALA A 142 2.77 2.85 6.88
C ALA A 142 2.61 1.35 7.16
N ALA A 143 3.47 0.49 6.59
CA ALA A 143 3.44 -0.95 6.86
C ALA A 143 3.72 -1.25 8.34
N GLN A 144 4.70 -0.57 8.95
CA GLN A 144 4.98 -0.71 10.38
C GLN A 144 3.80 -0.19 11.22
N ALA A 145 3.16 0.91 10.81
CA ALA A 145 2.00 1.48 11.50
C ALA A 145 0.83 0.47 11.54
N VAL A 146 0.58 -0.27 10.46
CA VAL A 146 -0.44 -1.34 10.44
C VAL A 146 -0.17 -2.37 11.52
N HIS A 147 1.05 -2.91 11.57
CA HIS A 147 1.42 -3.89 12.60
C HIS A 147 1.31 -3.32 14.01
N THR A 148 1.77 -2.09 14.24
CA THR A 148 1.67 -1.43 15.53
C THR A 148 0.22 -1.24 15.95
N PHE A 149 -0.65 -0.77 15.05
CA PHE A 149 -2.07 -0.56 15.32
C PHE A 149 -2.76 -1.82 15.86
N PHE A 150 -2.57 -2.94 15.17
CA PHE A 150 -3.23 -4.19 15.54
C PHE A 150 -2.60 -4.85 16.76
N GLN A 151 -1.25 -4.91 16.82
CA GLN A 151 -0.54 -5.55 17.94
C GLN A 151 -0.81 -4.82 19.28
N ASP A 152 -0.83 -3.49 19.29
CA ASP A 152 -1.12 -2.69 20.50
C ASP A 152 -2.57 -2.88 20.99
N ARG A 153 -3.46 -3.37 20.12
CA ARG A 153 -4.86 -3.72 20.44
C ARG A 153 -5.07 -5.19 20.77
N GLY A 154 -4.00 -5.99 20.78
CA GLY A 154 -4.06 -7.40 21.13
C GLY A 154 -4.47 -8.33 19.97
N PHE A 155 -4.56 -7.83 18.75
CA PHE A 155 -4.82 -8.67 17.60
C PHE A 155 -3.63 -9.62 17.31
N VAL A 156 -3.94 -10.84 16.91
CA VAL A 156 -2.94 -11.81 16.52
C VAL A 156 -2.68 -11.72 15.01
N TYR A 157 -1.43 -11.49 14.61
CA TYR A 157 -1.03 -11.59 13.21
C TYR A 157 -1.02 -13.05 12.76
N VAL A 158 -1.78 -13.37 11.71
CA VAL A 158 -1.92 -14.73 11.21
C VAL A 158 -1.49 -14.85 9.74
N GLN A 159 -0.94 -15.98 9.39
CA GLN A 159 -0.56 -16.30 8.02
C GLN A 159 -1.69 -17.10 7.36
N THR A 160 -2.14 -16.62 6.20
CA THR A 160 -3.10 -17.32 5.34
C THR A 160 -2.40 -17.86 4.09
N PRO A 161 -2.88 -18.97 3.49
CA PRO A 161 -2.25 -19.56 2.31
C PRO A 161 -2.31 -18.63 1.09
N ILE A 162 -1.21 -18.50 0.37
CA ILE A 162 -1.15 -17.80 -0.91
C ILE A 162 -1.68 -18.67 -2.04
N ILE A 163 -1.42 -20.00 -1.97
CA ILE A 163 -1.94 -20.98 -2.92
C ILE A 163 -3.19 -21.59 -2.31
N THR A 164 -4.31 -21.49 -3.02
CA THR A 164 -5.62 -21.94 -2.53
C THR A 164 -6.36 -22.76 -3.58
N GLY A 165 -7.23 -23.67 -3.10
CA GLY A 165 -8.22 -24.35 -3.93
C GLY A 165 -9.62 -23.71 -3.87
N SER A 166 -9.80 -22.62 -3.10
CA SER A 166 -11.08 -21.94 -2.90
C SER A 166 -11.05 -20.52 -3.46
N ASP A 167 -12.15 -20.05 -4.02
CA ASP A 167 -12.34 -18.67 -4.43
C ASP A 167 -13.07 -17.89 -3.32
N CYS A 168 -12.41 -16.93 -2.69
CA CYS A 168 -12.97 -16.14 -1.60
C CYS A 168 -14.16 -15.28 -2.07
N GLU A 169 -14.10 -14.74 -3.27
CA GLU A 169 -15.12 -13.83 -3.79
C GLU A 169 -16.22 -14.56 -4.60
N GLY A 170 -15.96 -15.82 -4.98
CA GLY A 170 -16.90 -16.67 -5.72
C GLY A 170 -17.05 -16.31 -7.20
N ALA A 171 -16.34 -15.33 -7.71
CA ALA A 171 -16.33 -14.89 -9.11
C ALA A 171 -15.00 -14.26 -9.54
N GLY A 172 -13.95 -14.44 -8.74
CA GLY A 172 -12.64 -13.81 -8.96
C GLY A 172 -11.91 -14.42 -10.15
N GLU A 173 -11.34 -13.60 -11.02
CA GLU A 173 -10.35 -14.03 -12.00
C GLU A 173 -9.04 -14.34 -11.28
N MET A 174 -8.76 -15.64 -11.11
CA MET A 174 -7.60 -16.11 -10.35
C MET A 174 -6.47 -16.58 -11.27
N PHE A 175 -5.23 -16.22 -10.93
CA PHE A 175 -4.05 -16.84 -11.54
C PHE A 175 -3.95 -18.31 -11.14
N ARG A 176 -3.84 -19.19 -12.14
CA ARG A 176 -3.68 -20.63 -11.88
C ARG A 176 -2.25 -20.96 -11.51
N VAL A 177 -2.10 -21.79 -10.48
CA VAL A 177 -0.82 -22.39 -10.08
C VAL A 177 -0.80 -23.85 -10.53
N THR A 178 0.15 -24.19 -11.39
CA THR A 178 0.28 -25.56 -11.93
C THR A 178 1.74 -25.90 -12.20
N THR A 179 2.09 -27.17 -12.07
CA THR A 179 3.37 -27.77 -12.49
C THR A 179 3.21 -28.68 -13.71
N LEU A 180 1.98 -28.76 -14.26
CA LEU A 180 1.76 -29.53 -15.49
C LEU A 180 2.53 -28.93 -16.66
N ASP A 181 3.07 -29.83 -17.50
CA ASP A 181 3.67 -29.40 -18.78
C ASP A 181 2.59 -28.86 -19.71
N LEU A 182 2.66 -27.56 -20.01
CA LEU A 182 1.67 -26.88 -20.86
C LEU A 182 1.72 -27.33 -22.33
N ASP A 183 2.84 -27.89 -22.78
CA ASP A 183 2.97 -28.45 -24.13
C ASP A 183 2.39 -29.89 -24.23
N ASN A 184 2.22 -30.56 -23.07
CA ASN A 184 1.71 -31.92 -23.00
C ASN A 184 0.77 -32.11 -21.81
N ILE A 185 -0.34 -31.39 -21.82
CA ILE A 185 -1.31 -31.36 -20.72
C ILE A 185 -2.04 -32.72 -20.61
N PRO A 186 -1.98 -33.40 -19.45
CA PRO A 186 -2.75 -34.63 -19.21
C PRO A 186 -4.25 -34.31 -19.18
N ARG A 187 -5.05 -35.21 -19.79
CA ARG A 187 -6.49 -35.02 -19.88
C ARG A 187 -7.24 -36.24 -19.35
N THR A 188 -8.39 -35.97 -18.76
CA THR A 188 -9.38 -36.96 -18.36
C THR A 188 -10.10 -37.55 -19.59
N ALA A 189 -10.88 -38.63 -19.39
CA ALA A 189 -11.62 -39.29 -20.47
C ALA A 189 -12.65 -38.34 -21.17
N ASP A 190 -13.14 -37.33 -20.46
CA ASP A 190 -14.04 -36.28 -20.99
C ASP A 190 -13.31 -35.06 -21.59
N GLY A 191 -11.98 -35.17 -21.75
CA GLY A 191 -11.14 -34.17 -22.42
C GLY A 191 -10.73 -32.95 -21.58
N LYS A 192 -11.15 -32.89 -20.32
CA LYS A 192 -10.72 -31.83 -19.39
C LYS A 192 -9.29 -32.04 -18.91
N VAL A 193 -8.66 -30.99 -18.38
CA VAL A 193 -7.35 -31.09 -17.73
C VAL A 193 -7.43 -32.03 -16.54
N ASP A 194 -6.55 -33.01 -16.48
CA ASP A 194 -6.45 -33.94 -15.36
C ASP A 194 -5.55 -33.39 -14.25
N PHE A 195 -6.13 -32.56 -13.39
CA PHE A 195 -5.41 -31.98 -12.24
C PHE A 195 -5.03 -33.00 -11.16
N SER A 196 -5.50 -34.28 -11.23
CA SER A 196 -5.00 -35.33 -10.34
C SER A 196 -3.52 -35.64 -10.56
N LYS A 197 -2.98 -35.23 -11.72
CA LYS A 197 -1.56 -35.38 -12.09
C LYS A 197 -0.73 -34.13 -11.74
N ASP A 198 -1.37 -33.06 -11.28
CA ASP A 198 -0.67 -31.84 -10.85
C ASP A 198 -0.12 -32.00 -9.43
N PHE A 199 0.77 -31.07 -9.03
CA PHE A 199 1.50 -31.12 -7.75
C PHE A 199 0.59 -31.33 -6.53
N PHE A 200 -0.52 -30.60 -6.46
CA PHE A 200 -1.48 -30.69 -5.34
C PHE A 200 -2.59 -31.72 -5.55
N GLY A 201 -2.58 -32.46 -6.66
CA GLY A 201 -3.64 -33.43 -7.00
C GLY A 201 -5.03 -32.81 -7.27
N LYS A 202 -5.10 -31.49 -7.40
CA LYS A 202 -6.30 -30.71 -7.70
C LYS A 202 -5.92 -29.37 -8.30
N SER A 203 -6.91 -28.68 -8.91
CA SER A 203 -6.73 -27.31 -9.39
C SER A 203 -6.46 -26.35 -8.24
N THR A 204 -5.42 -25.55 -8.35
CA THR A 204 -5.06 -24.51 -7.37
C THR A 204 -4.77 -23.18 -8.05
N ASN A 205 -4.93 -22.10 -7.28
CA ASN A 205 -4.77 -20.74 -7.77
C ASN A 205 -4.02 -19.89 -6.74
N LEU A 206 -3.54 -18.71 -7.16
CA LEU A 206 -3.13 -17.67 -6.22
C LEU A 206 -4.36 -17.04 -5.60
N THR A 207 -4.29 -16.73 -4.31
CA THR A 207 -5.42 -16.19 -3.55
C THR A 207 -5.79 -14.76 -3.97
N VAL A 208 -7.09 -14.45 -3.94
CA VAL A 208 -7.63 -13.10 -4.13
C VAL A 208 -7.88 -12.38 -2.80
N SER A 209 -7.83 -13.11 -1.66
CA SER A 209 -8.01 -12.60 -0.29
C SER A 209 -7.64 -13.68 0.73
N GLY A 210 -7.12 -13.27 1.86
CA GLY A 210 -6.86 -14.14 3.02
C GLY A 210 -8.06 -14.34 3.94
N GLN A 211 -9.17 -13.63 3.72
CA GLN A 211 -10.31 -13.50 4.63
C GLN A 211 -10.86 -14.84 5.11
N LEU A 212 -11.29 -15.74 4.21
CA LEU A 212 -11.94 -16.99 4.61
C LEU A 212 -11.04 -17.85 5.53
N ASN A 213 -9.72 -17.82 5.28
CA ASN A 213 -8.76 -18.50 6.13
C ASN A 213 -8.49 -17.76 7.44
N ALA A 214 -8.54 -16.42 7.44
CA ALA A 214 -8.42 -15.61 8.66
C ALA A 214 -9.60 -15.85 9.61
N GLU A 215 -10.82 -16.06 9.10
CA GLU A 215 -11.98 -16.41 9.92
C GLU A 215 -11.79 -17.70 10.74
N ASN A 216 -10.97 -18.68 10.25
CA ASN A 216 -10.62 -19.86 11.06
C ASN A 216 -9.87 -19.48 12.34
N PHE A 217 -8.98 -18.50 12.23
CA PHE A 217 -8.22 -18.01 13.37
C PHE A 217 -9.08 -17.12 14.27
N ALA A 218 -9.91 -16.25 13.70
CA ALA A 218 -10.79 -15.37 14.48
C ALA A 218 -11.73 -16.15 15.38
N LEU A 219 -12.33 -17.25 14.87
CA LEU A 219 -13.21 -18.12 15.66
C LEU A 219 -12.47 -19.01 16.69
N ALA A 220 -11.16 -18.83 16.84
CA ALA A 220 -10.35 -19.49 17.84
C ALA A 220 -9.58 -18.50 18.74
N PHE A 221 -9.11 -17.37 18.18
CA PHE A 221 -8.26 -16.40 18.89
C PHE A 221 -8.96 -15.06 19.20
N GLY A 222 -10.16 -14.84 18.66
CA GLY A 222 -10.91 -13.59 18.83
C GLY A 222 -10.54 -12.59 17.73
N ASP A 223 -9.60 -11.69 18.01
CA ASP A 223 -9.21 -10.65 17.10
C ASP A 223 -7.91 -11.02 16.37
N VAL A 224 -7.96 -11.10 15.04
CA VAL A 224 -6.83 -11.48 14.22
C VAL A 224 -6.70 -10.53 13.03
N TYR A 225 -5.54 -10.50 12.39
CA TYR A 225 -5.36 -9.85 11.10
C TYR A 225 -4.33 -10.56 10.25
N THR A 226 -4.52 -10.48 8.93
CA THR A 226 -3.49 -10.85 7.96
C THR A 226 -3.04 -9.59 7.21
N PHE A 227 -1.77 -9.54 6.84
CA PHE A 227 -1.20 -8.53 5.97
C PHE A 227 -0.31 -9.27 4.98
N GLY A 228 -0.85 -9.54 3.82
CA GLY A 228 -0.24 -10.45 2.86
C GLY A 228 -0.54 -10.12 1.40
N PRO A 229 0.22 -10.74 0.48
CA PRO A 229 0.04 -10.56 -0.94
C PRO A 229 -1.27 -11.22 -1.42
N THR A 230 -1.94 -10.54 -2.32
CA THR A 230 -3.15 -10.98 -3.02
C THR A 230 -2.99 -10.78 -4.52
N PHE A 231 -3.72 -11.57 -5.31
CA PHE A 231 -3.53 -11.65 -6.75
C PHE A 231 -4.87 -11.65 -7.47
N ARG A 232 -5.04 -10.78 -8.46
CA ARG A 232 -6.25 -10.73 -9.29
C ARG A 232 -5.87 -10.68 -10.75
N ALA A 233 -6.38 -11.63 -11.54
CA ALA A 233 -6.10 -11.76 -12.97
C ALA A 233 -7.05 -10.91 -13.84
N GLU A 234 -7.73 -9.95 -13.27
CA GLU A 234 -8.65 -9.07 -13.97
C GLU A 234 -7.96 -8.32 -15.11
N ASN A 235 -8.54 -8.37 -16.30
CA ASN A 235 -8.05 -7.61 -17.45
C ASN A 235 -8.44 -6.13 -17.34
N SER A 236 -7.99 -5.47 -16.27
CA SER A 236 -8.25 -4.06 -15.99
C SER A 236 -6.97 -3.23 -16.11
N ASN A 237 -6.98 -2.22 -16.96
CA ASN A 237 -5.84 -1.34 -17.20
C ASN A 237 -6.06 0.07 -16.65
N THR A 238 -6.59 0.18 -15.44
CA THR A 238 -6.82 1.46 -14.77
C THR A 238 -5.62 1.90 -13.93
N GLN A 239 -5.67 3.10 -13.39
CA GLN A 239 -4.66 3.63 -12.48
C GLN A 239 -4.69 3.01 -11.07
N ARG A 240 -5.74 2.23 -10.74
CA ARG A 240 -6.00 1.69 -9.39
C ARG A 240 -5.93 0.17 -9.32
N HIS A 241 -5.64 -0.53 -10.45
CA HIS A 241 -5.58 -1.98 -10.50
C HIS A 241 -4.15 -2.45 -10.75
N ALA A 242 -3.70 -3.36 -9.90
CA ALA A 242 -2.51 -4.17 -10.07
C ALA A 242 -2.92 -5.64 -9.94
N ALA A 243 -2.18 -6.53 -10.62
CA ALA A 243 -2.44 -7.96 -10.55
C ALA A 243 -1.88 -8.63 -9.29
N GLU A 244 -0.92 -7.98 -8.64
CA GLU A 244 -0.33 -8.34 -7.35
C GLU A 244 -0.32 -7.10 -6.46
N PHE A 245 -0.84 -7.20 -5.26
CA PHE A 245 -0.90 -6.13 -4.26
C PHE A 245 -1.03 -6.73 -2.86
N TRP A 246 -0.95 -5.89 -1.81
CA TRP A 246 -1.03 -6.35 -0.43
C TRP A 246 -2.36 -5.94 0.20
N MET A 247 -2.99 -6.90 0.89
CA MET A 247 -4.21 -6.66 1.65
C MET A 247 -3.96 -6.70 3.15
N ILE A 248 -4.61 -5.81 3.86
CA ILE A 248 -4.73 -5.79 5.32
C ILE A 248 -6.14 -6.24 5.62
N GLU A 249 -6.29 -7.40 6.27
CA GLU A 249 -7.59 -8.04 6.45
C GLU A 249 -7.73 -8.52 7.91
N PRO A 250 -8.25 -7.67 8.82
CA PRO A 250 -8.64 -8.07 10.17
C PRO A 250 -9.97 -8.81 10.17
N GLU A 251 -10.11 -9.74 11.13
CA GLU A 251 -11.36 -10.43 11.46
C GLU A 251 -11.53 -10.44 12.98
N MET A 252 -12.68 -10.02 13.46
CA MET A 252 -13.00 -9.81 14.87
C MET A 252 -14.20 -10.68 15.28
N ALA A 253 -13.99 -11.63 16.18
CA ALA A 253 -15.05 -12.43 16.76
C ALA A 253 -15.89 -11.60 17.73
N PHE A 254 -17.18 -11.94 17.85
CA PHE A 254 -18.18 -11.26 18.67
C PHE A 254 -18.46 -9.79 18.28
N ALA A 255 -17.89 -9.32 17.16
CA ALA A 255 -18.08 -8.00 16.61
C ALA A 255 -19.27 -7.94 15.64
N ASP A 256 -19.95 -6.81 15.59
CA ASP A 256 -20.95 -6.49 14.59
C ASP A 256 -20.43 -5.45 13.58
N LEU A 257 -21.30 -4.99 12.66
CA LEU A 257 -20.92 -4.00 11.66
C LEU A 257 -20.47 -2.68 12.32
N GLY A 258 -21.08 -2.29 13.44
CA GLY A 258 -20.69 -1.06 14.16
C GLY A 258 -19.27 -1.11 14.70
N ASP A 259 -18.88 -2.24 15.30
CA ASP A 259 -17.52 -2.48 15.78
C ASP A 259 -16.51 -2.47 14.61
N ASP A 260 -16.90 -3.01 13.46
CA ASP A 260 -16.08 -3.03 12.24
C ASP A 260 -15.80 -1.60 11.73
N LEU A 261 -16.83 -0.74 11.66
CA LEU A 261 -16.68 0.66 11.27
C LEU A 261 -15.75 1.43 12.22
N GLU A 262 -15.86 1.21 13.53
CA GLU A 262 -14.99 1.84 14.52
C GLU A 262 -13.52 1.41 14.36
N CYS A 263 -13.28 0.14 14.08
CA CYS A 263 -11.94 -0.38 13.82
C CYS A 263 -11.34 0.22 12.53
N MET A 264 -12.12 0.28 11.44
CA MET A 264 -11.72 0.90 10.16
C MET A 264 -11.30 2.36 10.35
N GLU A 265 -12.16 3.16 11.01
CA GLU A 265 -11.90 4.58 11.26
C GLU A 265 -10.62 4.77 12.10
N ALA A 266 -10.51 4.03 13.20
CA ALA A 266 -9.36 4.10 14.08
C ALA A 266 -8.05 3.72 13.37
N MET A 267 -8.07 2.68 12.53
CA MET A 267 -6.90 2.24 11.77
C MET A 267 -6.45 3.28 10.74
N VAL A 268 -7.36 3.83 9.95
CA VAL A 268 -7.05 4.84 8.94
C VAL A 268 -6.42 6.07 9.59
N LYS A 269 -7.03 6.58 10.66
CA LYS A 269 -6.52 7.73 11.42
C LYS A 269 -5.14 7.45 12.02
N PHE A 270 -4.93 6.26 12.57
CA PHE A 270 -3.65 5.86 13.16
C PHE A 270 -2.51 5.82 12.12
N ILE A 271 -2.77 5.22 10.96
CA ILE A 271 -1.77 5.14 9.88
C ILE A 271 -1.40 6.55 9.39
N ILE A 272 -2.40 7.41 9.13
CA ILE A 272 -2.17 8.79 8.68
C ILE A 272 -1.35 9.56 9.72
N ASN A 273 -1.74 9.56 10.99
CA ASN A 273 -1.02 10.25 12.06
C ASN A 273 0.43 9.76 12.18
N THR A 274 0.65 8.45 12.13
CA THR A 274 1.99 7.87 12.22
C THR A 274 2.88 8.33 11.06
N VAL A 275 2.34 8.40 9.84
CA VAL A 275 3.09 8.87 8.67
C VAL A 275 3.37 10.37 8.75
N LEU A 276 2.40 11.19 9.14
CA LEU A 276 2.59 12.64 9.34
C LEU A 276 3.67 12.94 10.38
N GLU A 277 3.70 12.17 11.47
CA GLU A 277 4.70 12.31 12.53
C GLU A 277 6.10 11.84 12.11
N LYS A 278 6.19 10.64 11.49
CA LYS A 278 7.48 10.00 11.22
C LYS A 278 8.10 10.37 9.88
N CYS A 279 7.32 10.89 8.93
CA CYS A 279 7.78 11.26 7.58
C CYS A 279 7.51 12.74 7.23
N PRO A 280 7.78 13.72 8.11
CA PRO A 280 7.37 15.10 7.86
C PRO A 280 8.02 15.72 6.61
N GLN A 281 9.24 15.31 6.27
CA GLN A 281 9.98 15.83 5.12
C GLN A 281 9.43 15.27 3.80
N GLU A 282 9.14 13.97 3.77
CA GLU A 282 8.52 13.29 2.64
C GLU A 282 7.10 13.83 2.40
N MET A 283 6.33 14.06 3.46
CA MET A 283 4.98 14.60 3.37
C MET A 283 4.96 16.04 2.86
N GLU A 284 5.89 16.88 3.32
CA GLU A 284 6.07 18.24 2.77
C GLU A 284 6.47 18.20 1.28
N PHE A 285 7.33 17.26 0.89
CA PHE A 285 7.69 17.05 -0.51
C PHE A 285 6.46 16.69 -1.36
N PHE A 286 5.62 15.74 -0.91
CA PHE A 286 4.42 15.35 -1.63
C PHE A 286 3.44 16.52 -1.75
N ASN A 287 3.19 17.25 -0.67
CA ASN A 287 2.29 18.40 -0.66
C ASN A 287 2.77 19.52 -1.61
N SER A 288 4.09 19.73 -1.70
CA SER A 288 4.67 20.78 -2.54
C SER A 288 4.76 20.42 -4.02
N PHE A 289 5.05 19.15 -4.35
CA PHE A 289 5.47 18.75 -5.70
C PHE A 289 4.59 17.70 -6.38
N VAL A 290 3.74 16.98 -5.63
CA VAL A 290 2.91 15.89 -6.16
C VAL A 290 1.43 16.26 -6.12
N ASP A 291 0.90 16.59 -4.95
CA ASP A 291 -0.51 16.88 -4.74
C ASP A 291 -0.68 18.05 -3.75
N LYS A 292 -0.90 19.23 -4.31
CA LYS A 292 -1.17 20.45 -3.51
C LYS A 292 -2.50 20.28 -2.77
N GLY A 293 -2.47 20.44 -1.45
CA GLY A 293 -3.63 20.21 -0.57
C GLY A 293 -3.67 18.80 0.05
N LEU A 294 -2.64 17.99 -0.19
CA LEU A 294 -2.53 16.65 0.41
C LEU A 294 -2.60 16.70 1.94
N LEU A 295 -1.81 17.56 2.58
CA LEU A 295 -1.80 17.69 4.04
C LEU A 295 -3.15 18.14 4.59
N GLU A 296 -3.81 19.10 3.95
CA GLU A 296 -5.15 19.56 4.33
C GLU A 296 -6.16 18.41 4.27
N ARG A 297 -6.14 17.61 3.20
CA ARG A 297 -7.01 16.44 3.03
C ARG A 297 -6.75 15.37 4.09
N LEU A 298 -5.48 15.07 4.39
CA LEU A 298 -5.12 14.08 5.42
C LEU A 298 -5.53 14.55 6.83
N HIS A 299 -5.34 15.83 7.14
CA HIS A 299 -5.82 16.41 8.40
C HIS A 299 -7.35 16.38 8.50
N ASN A 300 -8.07 16.65 7.41
CA ASN A 300 -9.53 16.52 7.40
C ASN A 300 -9.99 15.10 7.82
N VAL A 301 -9.29 14.06 7.36
CA VAL A 301 -9.60 12.67 7.75
C VAL A 301 -9.35 12.41 9.22
N VAL A 302 -8.22 12.90 9.75
CA VAL A 302 -7.82 12.65 11.14
C VAL A 302 -8.68 13.40 12.14
N ASP A 303 -9.04 14.66 11.82
CA ASP A 303 -9.68 15.59 12.73
C ASP A 303 -11.20 15.43 12.81
N ASN A 304 -11.83 14.71 11.87
CA ASN A 304 -13.27 14.54 11.82
C ASN A 304 -13.69 13.09 12.09
N ASP A 305 -14.83 12.90 12.74
CA ASP A 305 -15.53 11.62 12.78
C ASP A 305 -16.07 11.29 11.39
N PHE A 306 -16.05 10.02 10.99
CA PHE A 306 -16.55 9.61 9.70
C PHE A 306 -18.08 9.67 9.63
N GLY A 307 -18.61 10.16 8.52
CA GLY A 307 -20.05 10.15 8.26
C GLY A 307 -20.57 8.70 8.10
N ARG A 308 -21.86 8.50 8.31
CA ARG A 308 -22.53 7.20 8.07
C ARG A 308 -23.80 7.44 7.28
N ILE A 309 -24.02 6.64 6.25
CA ILE A 309 -25.23 6.67 5.42
C ILE A 309 -25.50 5.28 4.87
N THR A 310 -26.78 4.88 4.78
CA THR A 310 -27.13 3.62 4.11
C THR A 310 -26.98 3.76 2.60
N TYR A 311 -26.69 2.67 1.89
CA TYR A 311 -26.66 2.66 0.43
C TYR A 311 -27.98 3.19 -0.17
N THR A 312 -29.12 2.79 0.40
CA THR A 312 -30.44 3.24 -0.05
C THR A 312 -30.60 4.76 0.06
N ASP A 313 -30.18 5.34 1.19
CA ASP A 313 -30.24 6.79 1.40
C ASP A 313 -29.21 7.52 0.54
N ALA A 314 -28.01 6.94 0.34
CA ALA A 314 -27.00 7.51 -0.54
C ALA A 314 -27.49 7.58 -1.99
N VAL A 315 -28.08 6.51 -2.53
CA VAL A 315 -28.69 6.52 -3.87
C VAL A 315 -29.79 7.56 -3.99
N LYS A 316 -30.67 7.67 -2.98
CA LYS A 316 -31.72 8.70 -2.96
C LYS A 316 -31.11 10.10 -2.96
N LEU A 317 -30.13 10.37 -2.10
CA LEU A 317 -29.44 11.67 -2.01
C LEU A 317 -28.78 12.05 -3.33
N LEU A 318 -28.08 11.11 -3.97
CA LEU A 318 -27.44 11.32 -5.26
C LEU A 318 -28.45 11.65 -6.35
N LYS A 319 -29.59 10.96 -6.42
CA LYS A 319 -30.70 11.24 -7.36
C LYS A 319 -31.32 12.63 -7.13
N ASP A 320 -31.55 12.96 -5.86
CA ASP A 320 -32.20 14.23 -5.47
C ASP A 320 -31.25 15.43 -5.58
N SER A 321 -29.93 15.22 -5.74
CA SER A 321 -28.93 16.28 -5.80
C SER A 321 -29.04 17.21 -7.01
N GLY A 322 -29.66 16.75 -8.09
CA GLY A 322 -29.70 17.46 -9.37
C GLY A 322 -28.35 17.51 -10.11
N HIS A 323 -27.30 16.90 -9.55
CA HIS A 323 -26.00 16.79 -10.21
C HIS A 323 -26.08 15.83 -11.39
N LYS A 324 -25.42 16.16 -12.50
CA LYS A 324 -25.36 15.28 -13.67
C LYS A 324 -24.12 14.39 -13.56
N PHE A 325 -24.34 13.12 -13.30
CA PHE A 325 -23.30 12.09 -13.29
C PHE A 325 -23.11 11.48 -14.68
N ASP A 326 -21.92 10.97 -14.96
CA ASP A 326 -21.62 10.25 -16.21
C ASP A 326 -22.20 8.83 -16.18
N TYR A 327 -22.29 8.21 -15.00
CA TYR A 327 -22.86 6.90 -14.77
C TYR A 327 -24.26 7.00 -14.12
N PRO A 328 -25.17 6.05 -14.40
CA PRO A 328 -26.51 6.09 -13.81
C PRO A 328 -26.45 5.88 -12.29
N VAL A 329 -27.35 6.56 -11.57
CA VAL A 329 -27.58 6.37 -10.14
C VAL A 329 -28.87 5.60 -9.97
N GLU A 330 -28.79 4.29 -9.74
CA GLU A 330 -29.94 3.41 -9.55
C GLU A 330 -29.71 2.47 -8.36
N TRP A 331 -30.81 2.07 -7.69
CA TRP A 331 -30.70 1.11 -6.62
C TRP A 331 -30.42 -0.29 -7.20
N GLY A 332 -29.44 -0.99 -6.61
CA GLY A 332 -29.03 -2.33 -7.02
C GLY A 332 -27.82 -2.37 -7.96
N ILE A 333 -27.20 -1.21 -8.27
CA ILE A 333 -25.92 -1.14 -9.02
C ILE A 333 -24.80 -0.58 -8.14
N ASP A 334 -23.56 -0.91 -8.50
CA ASP A 334 -22.39 -0.38 -7.77
C ASP A 334 -22.27 1.13 -7.91
N LEU A 335 -21.97 1.80 -6.79
CA LEU A 335 -21.58 3.20 -6.82
C LEU A 335 -20.25 3.33 -7.57
N GLN A 336 -20.21 4.30 -8.49
CA GLN A 336 -18.97 4.61 -9.21
C GLN A 336 -18.16 5.66 -8.46
N THR A 337 -16.88 5.74 -8.73
CA THR A 337 -15.96 6.70 -8.08
C THR A 337 -16.48 8.15 -8.06
N GLU A 338 -17.20 8.59 -9.10
CA GLU A 338 -17.78 9.94 -9.11
C GLU A 338 -18.89 10.10 -8.07
N HIS A 339 -19.71 9.05 -7.84
CA HIS A 339 -20.74 9.03 -6.80
C HIS A 339 -20.13 9.08 -5.40
N GLU A 340 -19.09 8.27 -5.17
CA GLU A 340 -18.37 8.18 -3.91
C GLU A 340 -17.69 9.51 -3.56
N ARG A 341 -17.04 10.13 -4.56
CA ARG A 341 -16.41 11.43 -4.39
C ARG A 341 -17.44 12.54 -4.17
N TYR A 342 -18.58 12.48 -4.83
CA TYR A 342 -19.65 13.45 -4.58
C TYR A 342 -20.13 13.39 -3.14
N LEU A 343 -20.32 12.18 -2.59
CA LEU A 343 -20.69 11.99 -1.19
C LEU A 343 -19.64 12.56 -0.25
N THR A 344 -18.36 12.23 -0.45
CA THR A 344 -17.27 12.65 0.45
C THR A 344 -16.88 14.12 0.31
N GLU A 345 -16.93 14.70 -0.92
CA GLU A 345 -16.39 16.02 -1.21
C GLU A 345 -17.47 17.13 -1.30
N GLN A 346 -18.73 16.78 -1.63
CA GLN A 346 -19.79 17.77 -1.80
C GLN A 346 -20.87 17.69 -0.72
N VAL A 347 -21.15 16.49 -0.21
CA VAL A 347 -22.22 16.29 0.77
C VAL A 347 -21.69 16.34 2.20
N PHE A 348 -20.75 15.46 2.54
CA PHE A 348 -20.25 15.31 3.90
C PHE A 348 -18.99 16.15 4.17
N ASN A 349 -18.21 16.48 3.15
CA ASN A 349 -16.90 17.15 3.24
C ASN A 349 -15.92 16.45 4.21
N LYS A 350 -16.02 15.12 4.31
CA LYS A 350 -15.24 14.25 5.18
C LYS A 350 -15.39 12.78 4.75
N PRO A 351 -14.61 11.84 5.32
CA PRO A 351 -14.83 10.42 5.07
C PRO A 351 -16.23 9.97 5.45
N VAL A 352 -16.75 8.97 4.73
CA VAL A 352 -18.12 8.45 4.90
C VAL A 352 -18.13 6.95 4.79
N PHE A 353 -18.82 6.29 5.69
CA PHE A 353 -19.23 4.90 5.54
C PHE A 353 -20.56 4.81 4.81
N VAL A 354 -20.60 4.05 3.73
CA VAL A 354 -21.86 3.64 3.09
C VAL A 354 -22.13 2.21 3.51
N THR A 355 -23.31 1.95 4.08
CA THR A 355 -23.66 0.64 4.67
C THR A 355 -24.90 0.02 4.02
N ASP A 356 -25.14 -1.25 4.32
CA ASP A 356 -26.38 -1.96 3.97
C ASP A 356 -26.66 -1.99 2.47
N TYR A 357 -25.69 -2.55 1.74
CA TYR A 357 -25.75 -2.69 0.29
C TYR A 357 -26.74 -3.77 -0.17
N PRO A 358 -27.29 -3.67 -1.40
CA PRO A 358 -28.05 -4.75 -2.00
C PRO A 358 -27.24 -6.05 -2.06
N LYS A 359 -27.86 -7.17 -1.69
CA LYS A 359 -27.21 -8.49 -1.67
C LYS A 359 -26.70 -8.93 -3.04
N GLU A 360 -27.33 -8.48 -4.12
CA GLU A 360 -27.02 -8.88 -5.49
C GLU A 360 -25.63 -8.42 -5.94
N ILE A 361 -25.12 -7.32 -5.36
CA ILE A 361 -23.82 -6.72 -5.72
C ILE A 361 -22.73 -6.96 -4.67
N LYS A 362 -22.99 -7.83 -3.69
CA LYS A 362 -22.02 -8.12 -2.61
C LYS A 362 -21.80 -9.64 -2.47
N ALA A 363 -20.68 -10.01 -1.86
CA ALA A 363 -20.21 -11.38 -1.74
C ALA A 363 -21.13 -12.27 -0.87
N PHE A 364 -21.00 -13.59 -1.06
CA PHE A 364 -21.89 -14.59 -0.44
C PHE A 364 -21.79 -14.69 1.09
N TYR A 365 -20.65 -14.34 1.64
CA TYR A 365 -20.35 -14.47 3.08
C TYR A 365 -20.87 -13.31 3.93
N MET A 366 -21.41 -12.28 3.33
CA MET A 366 -21.90 -11.09 4.05
C MET A 366 -23.26 -11.36 4.72
N ARG A 367 -23.42 -10.91 5.96
CA ARG A 367 -24.62 -11.16 6.75
C ARG A 367 -25.86 -10.53 6.11
N MET A 368 -26.86 -11.36 5.85
CA MET A 368 -28.14 -10.90 5.36
C MET A 368 -28.89 -10.10 6.43
N ASN A 369 -29.32 -8.89 6.10
CA ASN A 369 -30.19 -8.08 6.95
C ASN A 369 -31.60 -8.64 7.03
N ASP A 370 -32.36 -8.22 8.04
CA ASP A 370 -33.71 -8.74 8.31
C ASP A 370 -34.73 -8.35 7.22
N ASP A 371 -34.40 -7.38 6.38
CA ASP A 371 -35.20 -6.98 5.22
C ASP A 371 -35.18 -8.01 4.07
N GLY A 372 -34.23 -8.96 4.11
CA GLY A 372 -34.01 -9.99 3.10
C GLY A 372 -33.52 -9.46 1.74
N LYS A 373 -33.16 -8.18 1.64
CA LYS A 373 -32.74 -7.48 0.41
C LYS A 373 -31.31 -6.94 0.50
N THR A 374 -30.93 -6.50 1.68
CA THR A 374 -29.60 -5.90 1.92
C THR A 374 -28.73 -6.81 2.78
N VAL A 375 -27.44 -6.54 2.77
CA VAL A 375 -26.42 -7.20 3.60
C VAL A 375 -25.70 -6.18 4.46
N ALA A 376 -25.23 -6.58 5.64
CA ALA A 376 -24.45 -5.77 6.57
C ALA A 376 -23.02 -5.55 6.05
N ALA A 377 -22.92 -4.97 4.86
CA ALA A 377 -21.67 -4.55 4.23
C ALA A 377 -21.40 -3.08 4.51
N ALA A 378 -20.15 -2.67 4.44
CA ALA A 378 -19.75 -1.28 4.51
C ALA A 378 -18.54 -1.00 3.61
N ASP A 379 -18.62 0.11 2.90
CA ASP A 379 -17.45 0.68 2.19
C ASP A 379 -17.07 1.99 2.87
N CYS A 380 -15.77 2.14 3.19
CA CYS A 380 -15.20 3.38 3.70
C CYS A 380 -14.74 4.23 2.52
N LEU A 381 -15.39 5.37 2.34
CA LEU A 381 -15.09 6.33 1.29
C LEU A 381 -14.29 7.49 1.85
N VAL A 382 -13.23 7.89 1.14
CA VAL A 382 -12.41 9.05 1.52
C VAL A 382 -12.35 10.08 0.38
N PRO A 383 -12.21 11.38 0.69
CA PRO A 383 -12.07 12.43 -0.32
C PRO A 383 -10.88 12.17 -1.25
N GLY A 384 -11.04 12.40 -2.54
CA GLY A 384 -9.98 12.27 -3.55
C GLY A 384 -9.86 10.89 -4.21
N ILE A 385 -10.16 9.81 -3.49
CA ILE A 385 -10.06 8.43 -4.01
C ILE A 385 -11.43 7.76 -4.15
N GLY A 386 -12.37 7.98 -3.22
CA GLY A 386 -13.57 7.18 -3.06
C GLY A 386 -13.30 5.98 -2.14
N GLU A 387 -13.76 4.79 -2.48
CA GLU A 387 -13.60 3.58 -1.67
C GLU A 387 -12.12 3.25 -1.42
N ILE A 388 -11.76 3.10 -0.14
CA ILE A 388 -10.44 2.68 0.33
C ILE A 388 -10.50 1.36 1.11
N ILE A 389 -11.61 1.08 1.79
CA ILE A 389 -11.86 -0.15 2.56
C ILE A 389 -13.23 -0.69 2.21
N GLY A 390 -13.34 -1.99 2.00
CA GLY A 390 -14.59 -2.73 1.97
C GLY A 390 -14.64 -3.74 3.11
N GLY A 391 -15.76 -3.83 3.83
CA GLY A 391 -15.93 -4.73 4.96
C GLY A 391 -17.36 -5.20 5.15
N SER A 392 -17.58 -6.09 6.11
CA SER A 392 -18.93 -6.55 6.46
C SER A 392 -18.94 -7.30 7.79
N GLN A 393 -20.09 -7.34 8.42
CA GLN A 393 -20.39 -8.46 9.32
C GLN A 393 -20.56 -9.73 8.48
N ARG A 394 -19.99 -10.85 8.97
CA ARG A 394 -20.02 -12.14 8.27
C ARG A 394 -21.30 -12.90 8.60
N GLU A 395 -21.78 -13.73 7.67
CA GLU A 395 -22.97 -14.56 7.90
C GLU A 395 -22.61 -15.72 8.84
N GLU A 396 -23.11 -15.64 10.06
CA GLU A 396 -22.90 -16.65 11.10
C GLU A 396 -23.97 -17.75 11.10
N ARG A 397 -25.11 -17.54 10.41
CA ARG A 397 -26.24 -18.46 10.33
C ARG A 397 -26.04 -19.43 9.19
N LEU A 398 -25.81 -20.72 9.53
CA LEU A 398 -25.48 -21.76 8.58
C LEU A 398 -26.51 -21.92 7.45
N ASP A 399 -27.78 -21.90 7.79
CA ASP A 399 -28.92 -22.05 6.85
C ASP A 399 -28.96 -20.92 5.82
N LEU A 400 -28.75 -19.68 6.25
CA LEU A 400 -28.72 -18.52 5.36
C LEU A 400 -27.48 -18.48 4.50
N LEU A 401 -26.31 -18.80 5.06
CA LEU A 401 -25.05 -18.90 4.31
C LEU A 401 -25.16 -19.97 3.21
N THR A 402 -25.63 -21.18 3.56
CA THR A 402 -25.80 -22.29 2.62
C THR A 402 -26.79 -21.92 1.51
N LYS A 403 -27.91 -21.29 1.88
CA LYS A 403 -28.89 -20.82 0.89
C LYS A 403 -28.29 -19.81 -0.08
N ARG A 404 -27.52 -18.85 0.43
CA ARG A 404 -26.86 -17.84 -0.40
C ARG A 404 -25.84 -18.45 -1.34
N MET A 405 -25.05 -19.42 -0.88
CA MET A 405 -24.12 -20.16 -1.73
C MET A 405 -24.85 -20.89 -2.86
N GLN A 406 -25.97 -21.55 -2.57
CA GLN A 406 -26.79 -22.23 -3.58
C GLN A 406 -27.37 -21.25 -4.60
N GLU A 407 -27.87 -20.07 -4.18
CA GLU A 407 -28.35 -19.01 -5.06
C GLU A 407 -27.28 -18.55 -6.08
N LEU A 408 -26.00 -18.55 -5.66
CA LEU A 408 -24.87 -18.15 -6.49
C LEU A 408 -24.20 -19.32 -7.22
N GLY A 409 -24.70 -20.56 -7.06
CA GLY A 409 -24.17 -21.76 -7.72
C GLY A 409 -22.81 -22.21 -7.17
N LEU A 410 -22.46 -21.82 -5.95
CA LEU A 410 -21.23 -22.27 -5.27
C LEU A 410 -21.46 -23.68 -4.72
N ARG A 411 -20.44 -24.54 -4.87
CA ARG A 411 -20.52 -25.93 -4.42
C ARG A 411 -20.09 -26.00 -2.96
N GLU A 412 -20.93 -26.55 -2.10
CA GLU A 412 -20.67 -26.73 -0.67
C GLU A 412 -19.40 -27.58 -0.41
N GLU A 413 -19.10 -28.55 -1.29
CA GLU A 413 -17.93 -29.40 -1.18
C GLU A 413 -16.61 -28.63 -1.28
N ASP A 414 -16.59 -27.49 -1.95
CA ASP A 414 -15.38 -26.64 -2.05
C ASP A 414 -15.17 -25.77 -0.80
N TYR A 415 -16.25 -25.60 -0.01
CA TYR A 415 -16.26 -24.73 1.19
C TYR A 415 -16.67 -25.48 2.47
N TRP A 416 -16.62 -26.82 2.48
CA TRP A 416 -17.07 -27.62 3.62
C TRP A 416 -16.44 -27.19 4.95
N TRP A 417 -15.15 -26.87 4.93
CA TRP A 417 -14.37 -26.41 6.08
C TRP A 417 -14.84 -25.02 6.58
N TYR A 418 -15.28 -24.17 5.69
CA TYR A 418 -15.83 -22.83 5.99
C TYR A 418 -17.24 -22.95 6.60
N LEU A 419 -18.06 -23.88 6.10
CA LEU A 419 -19.36 -24.20 6.67
C LEU A 419 -19.25 -24.84 8.07
N ASP A 420 -18.20 -25.62 8.32
CA ASP A 420 -17.93 -26.18 9.65
C ASP A 420 -17.71 -25.11 10.72
N LEU A 421 -17.16 -23.97 10.37
CA LEU A 421 -17.05 -22.82 11.29
C LEU A 421 -18.40 -22.34 11.79
N ARG A 422 -19.49 -22.57 11.03
CA ARG A 422 -20.86 -22.23 11.44
C ARG A 422 -21.53 -23.35 12.20
N ARG A 423 -21.03 -24.56 12.10
CA ARG A 423 -21.54 -25.73 12.86
C ARG A 423 -20.94 -25.82 14.26
N TYR A 424 -19.68 -25.44 14.44
CA TYR A 424 -18.90 -25.70 15.64
C TYR A 424 -18.57 -24.42 16.39
N GLY A 425 -19.54 -23.88 17.11
CA GLY A 425 -19.34 -22.73 17.99
C GLY A 425 -19.26 -21.38 17.25
N SER A 426 -20.10 -21.21 16.24
CA SER A 426 -20.23 -19.95 15.51
C SER A 426 -20.63 -18.78 16.43
N CYS A 427 -20.10 -17.62 16.12
CA CYS A 427 -20.53 -16.36 16.72
C CYS A 427 -20.65 -15.29 15.62
N ARG A 428 -21.32 -14.17 15.94
CA ARG A 428 -21.22 -12.99 15.09
C ARG A 428 -19.77 -12.57 14.99
N HIS A 429 -19.31 -12.20 13.81
CA HIS A 429 -17.98 -11.71 13.58
C HIS A 429 -17.97 -10.78 12.37
N ALA A 430 -17.02 -9.89 12.32
CA ALA A 430 -16.92 -8.87 11.28
C ALA A 430 -15.46 -8.62 10.91
N GLY A 431 -15.25 -8.10 9.73
CA GLY A 431 -13.91 -7.77 9.26
C GLY A 431 -13.95 -7.00 7.95
N PHE A 432 -12.79 -6.54 7.53
CA PHE A 432 -12.68 -5.70 6.35
C PHE A 432 -11.37 -5.95 5.58
N GLY A 433 -11.29 -5.41 4.38
CA GLY A 433 -10.08 -5.41 3.55
C GLY A 433 -9.65 -4.00 3.17
N LEU A 434 -8.40 -3.65 3.45
CA LEU A 434 -7.74 -2.45 2.96
C LEU A 434 -6.62 -2.82 1.99
N GLY A 435 -6.73 -2.37 0.73
CA GLY A 435 -5.63 -2.46 -0.22
C GLY A 435 -4.49 -1.53 0.19
N PHE A 436 -3.34 -2.09 0.54
CA PHE A 436 -2.22 -1.30 1.07
C PHE A 436 -1.67 -0.31 0.05
N GLU A 437 -1.62 -0.66 -1.21
CA GLU A 437 -1.20 0.24 -2.30
C GLU A 437 -2.14 1.43 -2.44
N ARG A 438 -3.47 1.24 -2.30
CA ARG A 438 -4.44 2.36 -2.28
C ARG A 438 -4.18 3.29 -1.09
N MET A 439 -3.87 2.72 0.08
CA MET A 439 -3.49 3.53 1.25
C MET A 439 -2.21 4.33 1.00
N VAL A 440 -1.17 3.73 0.40
CA VAL A 440 0.05 4.45 0.05
C VAL A 440 -0.20 5.54 -1.00
N MET A 441 -1.04 5.28 -2.02
CA MET A 441 -1.48 6.32 -2.97
C MET A 441 -2.16 7.48 -2.24
N TYR A 442 -3.06 7.17 -1.30
CA TYR A 442 -3.78 8.17 -0.51
C TYR A 442 -2.85 9.03 0.34
N LEU A 443 -1.90 8.40 1.03
CA LEU A 443 -0.90 9.07 1.88
C LEU A 443 0.06 9.97 1.09
N THR A 444 0.36 9.64 -0.16
CA THR A 444 1.40 10.32 -0.96
C THR A 444 0.85 11.25 -2.04
N GLY A 445 -0.44 11.14 -2.36
CA GLY A 445 -1.04 11.84 -3.50
C GLY A 445 -0.59 11.29 -4.86
N VAL A 446 0.15 10.17 -4.89
CA VAL A 446 0.56 9.51 -6.14
C VAL A 446 -0.67 8.91 -6.80
N SER A 447 -0.95 9.30 -8.05
CA SER A 447 -2.21 9.00 -8.73
C SER A 447 -2.29 7.62 -9.37
N ASN A 448 -1.19 6.86 -9.42
CA ASN A 448 -1.15 5.58 -10.13
C ASN A 448 -0.50 4.49 -9.27
N ILE A 449 -1.19 3.37 -9.11
CA ILE A 449 -0.75 2.23 -8.32
C ILE A 449 0.62 1.68 -8.77
N ARG A 450 0.95 1.78 -10.06
CA ARG A 450 2.27 1.39 -10.61
C ARG A 450 3.44 2.17 -10.00
N ASP A 451 3.16 3.28 -9.32
CA ASP A 451 4.17 4.19 -8.80
C ASP A 451 4.30 4.13 -7.27
N VAL A 452 3.54 3.25 -6.62
CA VAL A 452 3.68 2.94 -5.18
C VAL A 452 4.25 1.53 -4.93
N GLU A 453 4.58 0.82 -6.00
CA GLU A 453 5.30 -0.46 -6.01
C GLU A 453 6.63 -0.31 -6.76
N LEU A 454 7.66 -1.08 -6.37
CA LEU A 454 8.93 -1.01 -7.09
C LEU A 454 8.81 -1.63 -8.49
N HIS A 455 8.26 -2.83 -8.55
CA HIS A 455 8.07 -3.63 -9.75
C HIS A 455 6.61 -4.05 -9.88
N PRO A 456 5.71 -3.17 -10.32
CA PRO A 456 4.28 -3.46 -10.37
C PRO A 456 3.96 -4.57 -11.38
N ARG A 457 3.06 -5.47 -10.98
CA ARG A 457 2.49 -6.50 -11.85
C ARG A 457 1.15 -6.00 -12.38
N THR A 458 1.06 -5.80 -13.68
CA THR A 458 -0.16 -5.32 -14.34
C THR A 458 -0.35 -6.03 -15.67
N VAL A 459 -1.51 -5.88 -16.30
CA VAL A 459 -1.78 -6.46 -17.61
C VAL A 459 -0.66 -6.10 -18.60
N GLY A 460 -0.07 -7.12 -19.20
CA GLY A 460 1.02 -6.97 -20.18
C GLY A 460 2.37 -6.52 -19.60
N ASN A 461 2.54 -6.49 -18.28
CA ASN A 461 3.78 -6.08 -17.63
C ASN A 461 4.16 -6.96 -16.45
N ALA A 462 5.25 -7.69 -16.59
CA ALA A 462 5.93 -8.44 -15.55
C ALA A 462 7.46 -8.29 -15.66
N ASP A 463 7.90 -7.16 -16.23
CA ASP A 463 9.31 -6.82 -16.37
C ASP A 463 9.98 -6.60 -15.01
N PHE A 464 11.26 -6.94 -14.91
CA PHE A 464 12.12 -6.95 -13.72
C PHE A 464 11.82 -8.12 -12.77
#